data_b1bea0b2e98af2e7e345f1de5800c8d9
#
_entry.id   b1bea0b2e98af2e7e345f1de5800c8d9
#
_cell.length_a   1.000
_cell.length_b   1.000
_cell.length_c   1.000
_cell.angle_alpha   90.00
_cell.angle_beta   90.00
_cell.angle_gamma   90.00
#
_symmetry.space_group_name_H-M   'P 1'
#
loop_
_entity.id
_entity.type
_entity.pdbx_description
1 polymer ?
#
loop_
_entity_poly.entity_id
_entity_poly.type
_entity_poly.pdbx_seq_one_letter_code
_entity_poly.pdbx_strand_id
1 'polypeptide(L)'
;KGYLQRLREICDKHGILLIFDEVITGWGRMGSEFASQEFGVTPDIMTMAKATTNGVVPLGAAACKEEIYNTIVDNAPKGAIELFHGYTYSAIPVAVAAGLAVQDIIEKEDIFNRVKELVPYYQKAIFSLKDLDVVDNIRGYGLMAGIDMKLDQKPGKAGFTCYKHCYE
;
A
#
# COMPACT_ATOMS: atom_id res chain seq x y z
N LYS A 1 2.57 -12.19 -14.02
CA LYS A 1 1.38 -12.87 -13.47
C LYS A 1 1.86 -13.98 -12.54
N GLY A 2 1.30 -14.05 -11.32
CA GLY A 2 1.69 -15.08 -10.34
C GLY A 2 2.91 -14.74 -9.46
N TYR A 3 3.45 -13.52 -9.53
CA TYR A 3 4.63 -13.11 -8.75
C TYR A 3 4.39 -13.18 -7.24
N LEU A 4 3.29 -12.59 -6.75
CA LEU A 4 2.96 -12.59 -5.32
C LEU A 4 2.62 -13.99 -4.81
N GLN A 5 1.91 -14.79 -5.61
CA GLN A 5 1.63 -16.19 -5.29
C GLN A 5 2.95 -16.97 -5.13
N ARG A 6 3.90 -16.76 -6.06
CA ARG A 6 5.21 -17.42 -5.97
C ARG A 6 6.01 -16.96 -4.76
N LEU A 7 5.94 -15.68 -4.38
CA LEU A 7 6.56 -15.19 -3.13
C LEU A 7 5.95 -15.89 -1.92
N ARG A 8 4.61 -16.03 -1.85
CA ARG A 8 3.93 -16.73 -0.75
C ARG A 8 4.40 -18.18 -0.64
N GLU A 9 4.45 -18.91 -1.77
CA GLU A 9 4.96 -20.29 -1.78
C GLU A 9 6.40 -20.41 -1.27
N ILE A 10 7.28 -19.48 -1.66
CA ILE A 10 8.68 -19.46 -1.20
C ILE A 10 8.74 -19.19 0.29
N CYS A 11 8.00 -18.19 0.77
CA CYS A 11 7.95 -17.84 2.18
C CYS A 11 7.45 -19.02 3.03
N ASP A 12 6.37 -19.67 2.60
CA ASP A 12 5.82 -20.84 3.29
C ASP A 12 6.81 -21.98 3.33
N LYS A 13 7.46 -22.28 2.19
CA LYS A 13 8.45 -23.37 2.08
C LYS A 13 9.65 -23.17 3.03
N HIS A 14 10.05 -21.94 3.27
CA HIS A 14 11.25 -21.63 4.04
C HIS A 14 10.97 -21.05 5.44
N GLY A 15 9.72 -21.00 5.88
CA GLY A 15 9.33 -20.45 7.19
C GLY A 15 9.65 -18.96 7.31
N ILE A 16 9.48 -18.20 6.22
CA ILE A 16 9.74 -16.75 6.17
C ILE A 16 8.42 -16.01 6.28
N LEU A 17 8.32 -15.03 7.17
CA LEU A 17 7.16 -14.16 7.25
C LEU A 17 7.10 -13.23 6.04
N LEU A 18 5.95 -13.19 5.36
CA LEU A 18 5.68 -12.31 4.23
C LEU A 18 5.00 -11.04 4.74
N ILE A 19 5.61 -9.90 4.50
CA ILE A 19 5.09 -8.60 4.90
C ILE A 19 4.67 -7.83 3.65
N PHE A 20 3.41 -7.34 3.61
CA PHE A 20 2.95 -6.43 2.59
C PHE A 20 2.90 -5.01 3.14
N ASP A 21 3.60 -4.10 2.46
CA ASP A 21 3.47 -2.67 2.69
C ASP A 21 2.31 -2.14 1.84
N GLU A 22 1.14 -2.04 2.46
CA GLU A 22 -0.08 -1.52 1.84
C GLU A 22 -0.30 -0.02 2.13
N VAL A 23 0.74 0.69 2.54
CA VAL A 23 0.67 2.13 2.87
C VAL A 23 0.16 2.96 1.70
N ILE A 24 0.46 2.57 0.45
CA ILE A 24 -0.03 3.24 -0.76
C ILE A 24 -1.17 2.46 -1.41
N THR A 25 -1.09 1.14 -1.42
CA THR A 25 -2.04 0.27 -2.14
C THR A 25 -3.34 0.05 -1.41
N GLY A 26 -3.33 0.17 -0.10
CA GLY A 26 -4.54 0.04 0.72
C GLY A 26 -5.57 1.16 0.49
N TRP A 27 -6.81 0.84 0.81
CA TRP A 27 -7.96 1.74 0.78
C TRP A 27 -8.32 2.27 -0.61
N GLY A 28 -8.20 1.41 -1.64
CA GLY A 28 -8.88 1.63 -2.90
C GLY A 28 -8.02 1.88 -4.14
N ARG A 29 -6.70 2.01 -4.06
CA ARG A 29 -5.83 2.26 -5.23
C ARG A 29 -5.99 1.23 -6.35
N MET A 30 -6.39 0.02 -6.01
CA MET A 30 -6.61 -1.09 -6.95
C MET A 30 -8.11 -1.35 -7.22
N GLY A 31 -9.02 -0.59 -6.59
CA GLY A 31 -10.45 -0.86 -6.63
C GLY A 31 -10.89 -1.94 -5.65
N SER A 32 -10.05 -2.27 -4.69
CA SER A 32 -10.30 -3.15 -3.56
C SER A 32 -9.80 -2.50 -2.28
N GLU A 33 -10.15 -3.03 -1.13
CA GLU A 33 -9.67 -2.52 0.17
C GLU A 33 -8.14 -2.56 0.24
N PHE A 34 -7.55 -3.70 -0.17
CA PHE A 34 -6.10 -3.91 -0.17
C PHE A 34 -5.65 -4.66 -1.43
N ALA A 35 -4.40 -4.44 -1.84
CA ALA A 35 -3.81 -5.17 -2.96
C ALA A 35 -3.69 -6.68 -2.66
N SER A 36 -3.53 -7.07 -1.40
CA SER A 36 -3.56 -8.46 -0.97
C SER A 36 -4.84 -9.18 -1.41
N GLN A 37 -5.99 -8.53 -1.31
CA GLN A 37 -7.28 -9.06 -1.78
C GLN A 37 -7.33 -9.09 -3.31
N GLU A 38 -6.92 -8.03 -3.98
CA GLU A 38 -6.87 -7.93 -5.45
C GLU A 38 -6.05 -9.06 -6.08
N PHE A 39 -4.93 -9.41 -5.46
CA PHE A 39 -4.04 -10.46 -5.96
C PHE A 39 -4.29 -11.84 -5.33
N GLY A 40 -5.22 -11.96 -4.39
CA GLY A 40 -5.57 -13.21 -3.74
C GLY A 40 -4.41 -13.82 -2.95
N VAL A 41 -3.61 -12.99 -2.29
CA VAL A 41 -2.46 -13.42 -1.47
C VAL A 41 -2.53 -12.79 -0.10
N THR A 42 -2.63 -13.61 0.94
CA THR A 42 -2.65 -13.14 2.33
C THR A 42 -1.24 -13.07 2.88
N PRO A 43 -0.75 -11.88 3.30
CA PRO A 43 0.53 -11.76 3.98
C PRO A 43 0.42 -12.22 5.44
N ASP A 44 1.55 -12.37 6.11
CA ASP A 44 1.61 -12.66 7.54
C ASP A 44 1.50 -11.38 8.36
N ILE A 45 2.03 -10.28 7.82
CA ILE A 45 1.94 -8.93 8.38
C ILE A 45 1.60 -7.95 7.27
N MET A 46 0.77 -6.97 7.58
CA MET A 46 0.40 -5.90 6.64
C MET A 46 0.51 -4.54 7.33
N THR A 47 1.14 -3.56 6.67
CA THR A 47 1.20 -2.19 7.14
C THR A 47 0.27 -1.30 6.33
N MET A 48 -0.34 -0.32 6.98
CA MET A 48 -1.25 0.63 6.34
C MET A 48 -1.14 2.03 6.95
N ALA A 49 -1.37 3.04 6.13
CA ALA A 49 -1.37 4.45 6.54
C ALA A 49 -2.12 5.31 5.48
N LYS A 50 -1.72 6.55 5.30
CA LYS A 50 -2.20 7.50 4.28
C LYS A 50 -3.72 7.56 4.17
N ALA A 51 -4.30 6.74 3.29
CA ALA A 51 -5.74 6.71 3.07
C ALA A 51 -6.54 6.15 4.25
N THR A 52 -5.89 5.59 5.27
CA THR A 52 -6.54 5.19 6.53
C THR A 52 -7.35 6.35 7.14
N THR A 53 -6.83 7.58 7.05
CA THR A 53 -7.52 8.81 7.47
C THR A 53 -7.59 9.83 6.33
N ASN A 54 -7.19 9.45 5.13
CA ASN A 54 -7.04 10.32 3.96
C ASN A 54 -6.18 11.58 4.25
N GLY A 55 -5.22 11.47 5.15
CA GLY A 55 -4.28 12.54 5.50
C GLY A 55 -4.80 13.63 6.43
N VAL A 56 -6.05 13.54 6.88
CA VAL A 56 -6.65 14.54 7.79
C VAL A 56 -5.96 14.53 9.15
N VAL A 57 -5.65 13.34 9.67
CA VAL A 57 -4.88 13.15 10.89
C VAL A 57 -3.88 12.01 10.65
N PRO A 58 -2.62 12.14 11.05
CA PRO A 58 -1.66 11.05 10.95
C PRO A 58 -2.12 9.81 11.70
N LEU A 59 -2.25 8.69 10.98
CA LEU A 59 -2.56 7.37 11.53
C LEU A 59 -1.92 6.30 10.66
N GLY A 60 -1.23 5.37 11.29
CA GLY A 60 -0.74 4.15 10.67
C GLY A 60 -1.10 2.95 11.52
N ALA A 61 -1.15 1.79 10.90
CA ALA A 61 -1.40 0.53 11.59
C ALA A 61 -0.55 -0.59 10.99
N ALA A 62 -0.28 -1.60 11.80
CA ALA A 62 0.25 -2.88 11.38
C ALA A 62 -0.72 -3.97 11.87
N ALA A 63 -1.18 -4.80 10.96
CA ALA A 63 -1.98 -5.97 11.26
C ALA A 63 -1.11 -7.23 11.07
N CYS A 64 -1.24 -8.19 11.96
CA CYS A 64 -0.55 -9.48 11.85
C CYS A 64 -1.53 -10.63 12.03
N LYS A 65 -1.14 -11.82 11.55
CA LYS A 65 -1.88 -13.04 11.83
C LYS A 65 -1.92 -13.30 13.34
N GLU A 66 -3.02 -13.86 13.80
CA GLU A 66 -3.24 -14.22 15.19
C GLU A 66 -2.16 -15.14 15.76
N GLU A 67 -1.66 -16.08 14.96
CA GLU A 67 -0.58 -16.99 15.36
C GLU A 67 0.73 -16.26 15.74
N ILE A 68 1.02 -15.12 15.10
CA ILE A 68 2.19 -14.29 15.43
C ILE A 68 1.98 -13.63 16.78
N TYR A 69 0.82 -13.04 16.98
CA TYR A 69 0.45 -12.43 18.26
C TYR A 69 0.50 -13.45 19.39
N ASN A 70 -0.15 -14.60 19.23
CA ASN A 70 -0.17 -15.66 20.24
C ASN A 70 1.24 -16.19 20.55
N THR A 71 2.09 -16.34 19.54
CA THR A 71 3.49 -16.76 19.74
C THR A 71 4.25 -15.77 20.63
N ILE A 72 4.04 -14.46 20.46
CA ILE A 72 4.66 -13.44 21.30
C ILE A 72 4.14 -13.53 22.74
N VAL A 73 2.83 -13.65 22.91
CA VAL A 73 2.18 -13.71 24.23
C VAL A 73 2.58 -14.96 24.98
N ASP A 74 2.51 -16.13 24.33
CA ASP A 74 2.77 -17.43 24.96
C ASP A 74 4.24 -17.63 25.35
N ASN A 75 5.17 -16.96 24.67
CA ASN A 75 6.60 -17.02 24.97
C ASN A 75 7.12 -15.85 25.81
N ALA A 76 6.23 -14.96 26.27
CA ALA A 76 6.63 -13.86 27.14
C ALA A 76 7.17 -14.36 28.48
N PRO A 77 8.23 -13.76 29.04
CA PRO A 77 8.71 -14.10 30.37
C PRO A 77 7.64 -13.83 31.42
N LYS A 78 7.50 -14.69 32.43
CA LYS A 78 6.52 -14.51 33.52
C LYS A 78 6.69 -13.15 34.19
N GLY A 79 5.61 -12.37 34.20
CA GLY A 79 5.58 -11.03 34.84
C GLY A 79 6.20 -9.91 33.98
N ALA A 80 6.61 -10.20 32.72
CA ALA A 80 7.04 -9.19 31.78
C ALA A 80 5.89 -8.79 30.82
N ILE A 81 6.07 -7.64 30.20
CA ILE A 81 5.19 -7.19 29.10
C ILE A 81 5.54 -8.06 27.86
N GLU A 82 4.56 -8.70 27.27
CA GLU A 82 4.69 -9.62 26.15
C GLU A 82 5.28 -8.96 24.90
N LEU A 83 4.91 -7.70 24.64
CA LEU A 83 5.48 -6.87 23.59
C LEU A 83 5.89 -5.52 24.19
N PHE A 84 7.20 -5.26 24.24
CA PHE A 84 7.72 -4.02 24.78
C PHE A 84 7.55 -2.87 23.78
N HIS A 85 6.35 -2.31 23.74
CA HIS A 85 5.98 -1.14 22.93
C HIS A 85 5.21 -0.15 23.81
N GLY A 86 5.55 1.14 23.72
CA GLY A 86 4.96 2.17 24.61
C GLY A 86 3.50 2.50 24.30
N TYR A 87 3.07 2.40 23.03
CA TYR A 87 1.70 2.68 22.56
C TYR A 87 1.12 4.05 22.95
N THR A 88 1.97 4.99 23.39
CA THR A 88 1.54 6.26 23.98
C THR A 88 0.62 7.08 23.07
N TYR A 89 0.89 7.08 21.76
CA TYR A 89 0.08 7.78 20.77
C TYR A 89 -0.76 6.83 19.89
N SER A 90 -0.87 5.55 20.27
CA SER A 90 -1.74 4.60 19.56
C SER A 90 -3.21 4.89 19.89
N ALA A 91 -4.08 4.68 18.92
CA ALA A 91 -5.53 4.82 19.03
C ALA A 91 -5.99 6.21 19.55
N ILE A 92 -5.29 7.28 19.16
CA ILE A 92 -5.72 8.65 19.50
C ILE A 92 -7.16 8.85 19.00
N PRO A 93 -8.12 9.25 19.88
CA PRO A 93 -9.54 9.27 19.54
C PRO A 93 -9.89 10.05 18.25
N VAL A 94 -9.25 11.20 18.03
CA VAL A 94 -9.47 12.01 16.82
C VAL A 94 -9.01 11.29 15.56
N ALA A 95 -7.90 10.55 15.60
CA ALA A 95 -7.40 9.81 14.45
C ALA A 95 -8.29 8.58 14.15
N VAL A 96 -8.75 7.89 15.19
CA VAL A 96 -9.71 6.79 15.04
C VAL A 96 -11.03 7.28 14.48
N ALA A 97 -11.57 8.40 14.98
CA ALA A 97 -12.79 9.00 14.44
C ALA A 97 -12.65 9.40 12.97
N ALA A 98 -11.50 9.97 12.58
CA ALA A 98 -11.21 10.28 11.19
C ALA A 98 -11.15 9.01 10.32
N GLY A 99 -10.51 7.95 10.81
CA GLY A 99 -10.46 6.65 10.12
C GLY A 99 -11.84 6.05 9.90
N LEU A 100 -12.70 6.04 10.92
CA LEU A 100 -14.09 5.57 10.80
C LEU A 100 -14.88 6.40 9.81
N ALA A 101 -14.76 7.72 9.82
CA ALA A 101 -15.41 8.59 8.84
C ALA A 101 -14.96 8.31 7.41
N VAL A 102 -13.69 7.99 7.19
CA VAL A 102 -13.19 7.57 5.87
C VAL A 102 -13.81 6.26 5.43
N GLN A 103 -13.94 5.26 6.32
CA GLN A 103 -14.62 3.99 6.01
C GLN A 103 -16.08 4.24 5.59
N ASP A 104 -16.79 5.05 6.35
CA ASP A 104 -18.17 5.43 6.05
C ASP A 104 -18.32 6.09 4.66
N ILE A 105 -17.39 6.96 4.28
CA ILE A 105 -17.38 7.61 2.97
C ILE A 105 -17.10 6.59 1.86
N ILE A 106 -16.10 5.72 2.05
CA ILE A 106 -15.76 4.67 1.09
C ILE A 106 -16.98 3.80 0.78
N GLU A 107 -17.71 3.39 1.81
CA GLU A 107 -18.91 2.57 1.67
C GLU A 107 -20.06 3.35 1.02
N LYS A 108 -20.40 4.55 1.55
CA LYS A 108 -21.54 5.36 1.09
C LYS A 108 -21.41 5.85 -0.35
N GLU A 109 -20.17 6.17 -0.77
CA GLU A 109 -19.88 6.69 -2.10
C GLU A 109 -19.42 5.60 -3.09
N ASP A 110 -19.43 4.32 -2.66
CA ASP A 110 -19.01 3.17 -3.47
C ASP A 110 -17.65 3.38 -4.16
N ILE A 111 -16.69 3.90 -3.39
CA ILE A 111 -15.39 4.36 -3.90
C ILE A 111 -14.65 3.24 -4.65
N PHE A 112 -14.73 1.99 -4.20
CA PHE A 112 -14.00 0.89 -4.85
C PHE A 112 -14.51 0.62 -6.27
N ASN A 113 -15.81 0.64 -6.51
CA ASN A 113 -16.36 0.48 -7.85
C ASN A 113 -16.07 1.68 -8.73
N ARG A 114 -16.18 2.90 -8.19
CA ARG A 114 -15.78 4.12 -8.89
C ARG A 114 -14.30 4.07 -9.33
N VAL A 115 -13.41 3.54 -8.50
CA VAL A 115 -12.00 3.36 -8.87
C VAL A 115 -11.88 2.34 -10.03
N LYS A 116 -12.58 1.20 -9.96
CA LYS A 116 -12.57 0.20 -11.06
C LYS A 116 -13.00 0.80 -12.39
N GLU A 117 -14.01 1.65 -12.39
CA GLU A 117 -14.48 2.37 -13.58
C GLU A 117 -13.46 3.38 -14.11
N LEU A 118 -12.72 4.05 -13.21
CA LEU A 118 -11.72 5.05 -13.57
C LEU A 118 -10.40 4.44 -14.08
N VAL A 119 -10.05 3.24 -13.64
CA VAL A 119 -8.79 2.57 -13.98
C VAL A 119 -8.52 2.50 -15.49
N PRO A 120 -9.45 2.10 -16.37
CA PRO A 120 -9.19 2.04 -17.82
C PRO A 120 -8.82 3.41 -18.41
N TYR A 121 -9.48 4.47 -17.97
CA TYR A 121 -9.16 5.84 -18.41
C TYR A 121 -7.77 6.26 -17.94
N TYR A 122 -7.48 6.07 -16.64
CA TYR A 122 -6.18 6.41 -16.06
C TYR A 122 -5.04 5.67 -16.74
N GLN A 123 -5.15 4.35 -16.88
CA GLN A 123 -4.11 3.54 -17.52
C GLN A 123 -3.91 3.95 -19.00
N LYS A 124 -5.00 4.19 -19.74
CA LYS A 124 -4.90 4.67 -21.13
C LYS A 124 -4.16 6.01 -21.21
N ALA A 125 -4.46 6.96 -20.30
CA ALA A 125 -3.80 8.26 -20.26
C ALA A 125 -2.30 8.15 -19.97
N ILE A 126 -1.92 7.30 -19.01
CA ILE A 126 -0.51 7.06 -18.67
C ILE A 126 0.23 6.37 -19.82
N PHE A 127 -0.34 5.32 -20.38
CA PHE A 127 0.30 4.57 -21.47
C PHE A 127 0.34 5.35 -22.81
N SER A 128 -0.43 6.42 -22.98
CA SER A 128 -0.30 7.30 -24.14
C SER A 128 1.03 8.07 -24.19
N LEU A 129 1.76 8.12 -23.07
CA LEU A 129 3.07 8.75 -22.99
C LEU A 129 4.21 7.85 -23.48
N LYS A 130 3.91 6.60 -23.85
CA LYS A 130 4.90 5.57 -24.17
C LYS A 130 5.82 5.94 -25.35
N ASP A 131 5.28 6.66 -26.33
CA ASP A 131 5.99 6.99 -27.57
C ASP A 131 6.78 8.31 -27.49
N LEU A 132 6.82 8.94 -26.32
CA LEU A 132 7.67 10.12 -26.09
C LEU A 132 9.14 9.69 -26.01
N ASP A 133 10.00 10.42 -26.72
CA ASP A 133 11.44 10.10 -26.82
C ASP A 133 12.16 10.01 -25.48
N VAL A 134 11.66 10.73 -24.46
CA VAL A 134 12.25 10.76 -23.12
C VAL A 134 11.80 9.59 -22.24
N VAL A 135 10.80 8.82 -22.66
CA VAL A 135 10.26 7.70 -21.90
C VAL A 135 10.97 6.41 -22.32
N ASP A 136 11.43 5.66 -21.33
CA ASP A 136 12.06 4.36 -21.51
C ASP A 136 11.03 3.23 -21.31
N ASN A 137 10.31 3.26 -20.19
CA ASN A 137 9.33 2.24 -19.85
C ASN A 137 8.17 2.82 -19.04
N ILE A 138 6.99 2.23 -19.22
CA ILE A 138 5.80 2.52 -18.40
C ILE A 138 5.26 1.22 -17.84
N ARG A 139 4.95 1.24 -16.55
CA ARG A 139 4.24 0.17 -15.85
C ARG A 139 3.11 0.77 -15.01
N GLY A 140 2.00 0.06 -14.93
CA GLY A 140 0.85 0.54 -14.18
C GLY A 140 -0.09 -0.59 -13.79
N TYR A 141 -0.79 -0.38 -12.66
CA TYR A 141 -1.87 -1.22 -12.19
C TYR A 141 -2.82 -0.39 -11.31
N GLY A 142 -4.12 -0.58 -11.47
CA GLY A 142 -5.11 0.25 -10.77
C GLY A 142 -4.91 1.73 -11.07
N LEU A 143 -4.96 2.57 -10.06
CA LEU A 143 -4.63 4.00 -10.13
C LEU A 143 -3.17 4.30 -9.76
N MET A 144 -2.27 3.38 -10.07
CA MET A 144 -0.83 3.55 -9.86
C MET A 144 -0.08 3.34 -11.16
N ALA A 145 0.98 4.12 -11.36
CA ALA A 145 1.87 3.97 -12.48
C ALA A 145 3.29 4.39 -12.14
N GLY A 146 4.25 3.83 -12.86
CA GLY A 146 5.64 4.25 -12.85
C GLY A 146 6.09 4.50 -14.28
N ILE A 147 6.80 5.61 -14.49
CA ILE A 147 7.39 5.99 -15.77
C ILE A 147 8.89 6.05 -15.58
N ASP A 148 9.63 5.22 -16.29
CA ASP A 148 11.08 5.27 -16.32
C ASP A 148 11.51 6.20 -17.46
N MET A 149 12.38 7.13 -17.14
CA MET A 149 12.94 8.09 -18.10
C MET A 149 14.22 7.52 -18.69
N LYS A 150 14.48 7.75 -19.98
CA LYS A 150 15.76 7.40 -20.60
C LYS A 150 16.91 8.08 -19.88
N LEU A 151 17.93 7.29 -19.56
CA LEU A 151 19.10 7.76 -18.79
C LEU A 151 20.16 8.28 -19.75
N ASP A 152 20.14 9.56 -20.00
CA ASP A 152 21.29 10.32 -20.58
C ASP A 152 22.17 10.97 -19.48
N GLN A 153 21.77 10.85 -18.23
CA GLN A 153 22.33 11.54 -17.07
C GLN A 153 22.45 10.59 -15.86
N LYS A 154 22.92 11.13 -14.73
CA LYS A 154 22.98 10.39 -13.46
C LYS A 154 21.60 9.83 -13.08
N PRO A 155 21.52 8.60 -12.56
CA PRO A 155 20.27 8.00 -12.10
C PRO A 155 19.43 8.94 -11.23
N GLY A 156 18.14 9.04 -11.49
CA GLY A 156 17.21 9.91 -10.77
C GLY A 156 17.14 11.35 -11.24
N LYS A 157 18.13 11.87 -11.99
CA LYS A 157 18.17 13.27 -12.40
C LYS A 157 17.06 13.61 -13.40
N ALA A 158 16.83 12.78 -14.40
CA ALA A 158 15.80 13.01 -15.41
C ALA A 158 14.39 13.03 -14.77
N GLY A 159 14.08 12.05 -13.92
CA GLY A 159 12.80 12.01 -13.18
C GLY A 159 12.62 13.22 -12.26
N PHE A 160 13.69 13.66 -11.56
CA PHE A 160 13.63 14.84 -10.71
C PHE A 160 13.45 16.14 -11.50
N THR A 161 14.04 16.24 -12.69
CA THR A 161 13.84 17.38 -13.59
C THR A 161 12.39 17.42 -14.08
N CYS A 162 11.86 16.29 -14.53
CA CYS A 162 10.45 16.18 -14.93
C CYS A 162 9.50 16.59 -13.76
N TYR A 163 9.78 16.07 -12.55
CA TYR A 163 9.04 16.44 -11.35
C TYR A 163 9.00 17.95 -11.13
N LYS A 164 10.13 18.66 -11.26
CA LYS A 164 10.19 20.11 -11.11
C LYS A 164 9.30 20.84 -12.13
N HIS A 165 9.39 20.47 -13.40
CA HIS A 165 8.57 21.09 -14.46
C HIS A 165 7.05 20.83 -14.31
N CYS A 166 6.65 19.80 -13.56
CA CYS A 166 5.25 19.59 -13.23
C CYS A 166 4.71 20.58 -12.18
N TYR A 167 5.58 21.33 -11.50
CA TYR A 167 5.21 22.34 -10.49
C TYR A 167 5.30 23.78 -11.00
N GLU A 168 5.90 24.00 -12.17
CA GLU A 168 6.00 25.29 -12.87
C GLU A 168 4.78 25.51 -13.81
#